data_976b788b070bd8256a39f3b2f2de7e6b
#
_entry.id   976b788b070bd8256a39f3b2f2de7e6b
#
_cell.length_a   1.000
_cell.length_b   1.000
_cell.length_c   1.000
_cell.angle_alpha   90.00
_cell.angle_beta   90.00
_cell.angle_gamma   90.00
#
_symmetry.space_group_name_H-M   'P 1'
#
loop_
_entity.id
_entity.type
_entity.pdbx_description
1 polymer ?
#
loop_
_entity_poly.entity_id
_entity_poly.type
_entity_poly.pdbx_seq_one_letter_code
_entity_poly.pdbx_strand_id
1 'polypeptide(L)'
;MGSEMCIRDRFIDGELSKDPSTLKHHPALVLNADYRPLSYYPLSLWCWQDAVKAAYMERVDIVAQYDKFVHSPTIKIKIPSVVVLKDYVKPQKSVAFTRFNLFLRDEFRCQYCGNRAELTFDHVIPRASGGTTRWDNVVAACSPCNLRKGSKSLGRAGLHLRRKPRQPTAPELQNLGRKFPPNYLHDSWMDFLYWDSELDA
;
A
#
# COMPACT_ATOMS: atom_id res chain seq x y z
N MET A 1 -33.19 -4.02 4.22
CA MET A 1 -32.21 -4.14 3.13
C MET A 1 -30.96 -3.44 3.61
N GLY A 2 -30.09 -4.18 4.29
CA GLY A 2 -28.84 -3.66 4.84
C GLY A 2 -27.77 -3.71 3.77
N SER A 3 -27.11 -2.57 3.50
CA SER A 3 -26.00 -2.53 2.57
C SER A 3 -24.87 -3.38 3.12
N GLU A 4 -24.57 -4.48 2.45
CA GLU A 4 -23.30 -5.18 2.58
C GLU A 4 -22.19 -4.25 2.12
N MET A 5 -21.64 -3.52 3.07
CA MET A 5 -20.43 -2.74 2.84
C MET A 5 -19.28 -3.74 2.74
N CYS A 6 -19.04 -4.22 1.53
CA CYS A 6 -17.97 -5.16 1.22
C CYS A 6 -16.63 -4.59 1.71
N ILE A 7 -15.92 -5.37 2.51
CA ILE A 7 -14.50 -5.17 2.88
C ILE A 7 -13.66 -4.82 1.64
N ARG A 8 -14.08 -5.28 0.48
CA ARG A 8 -13.47 -5.06 -0.83
C ARG A 8 -13.41 -3.60 -1.27
N ASP A 9 -14.43 -2.79 -0.91
CA ASP A 9 -14.56 -1.42 -1.45
C ASP A 9 -13.61 -0.44 -0.73
N ARG A 10 -13.25 -0.69 0.52
CA ARG A 10 -12.28 0.15 1.25
C ARG A 10 -10.82 -0.04 0.81
N PHE A 11 -10.51 -1.16 0.17
CA PHE A 11 -9.16 -1.43 -0.36
C PHE A 11 -8.97 -0.95 -1.80
N ILE A 12 -10.07 -0.67 -2.53
CA ILE A 12 -10.03 -0.28 -3.95
C ILE A 12 -9.84 1.22 -4.11
N ASP A 13 -10.37 2.04 -3.20
CA ASP A 13 -10.40 3.51 -3.37
C ASP A 13 -9.13 4.24 -2.93
N GLY A 14 -8.09 3.55 -2.46
CA GLY A 14 -6.75 4.15 -2.24
C GLY A 14 -6.71 5.38 -1.31
N GLU A 15 -7.81 5.81 -0.78
CA GLU A 15 -7.90 6.82 0.27
C GLU A 15 -7.81 6.14 1.64
N LEU A 16 -6.60 5.71 2.00
CA LEU A 16 -6.21 5.74 3.39
C LEU A 16 -6.53 7.16 3.88
N SER A 17 -7.49 7.26 4.78
CA SER A 17 -7.74 8.50 5.51
C SER A 17 -6.38 9.10 5.89
N LYS A 18 -6.00 10.18 5.20
CA LYS A 18 -4.73 10.88 5.38
C LYS A 18 -4.69 11.63 6.70
N ASP A 19 -5.63 11.37 7.59
CA ASP A 19 -5.64 11.95 8.91
C ASP A 19 -4.75 11.11 9.83
N PRO A 20 -3.51 11.58 10.14
CA PRO A 20 -2.63 10.90 11.10
C PRO A 20 -3.29 10.73 12.47
N SER A 21 -4.37 11.45 12.74
CA SER A 21 -5.09 11.37 14.02
C SER A 21 -5.90 10.08 14.16
N THR A 22 -6.43 9.53 13.08
CA THR A 22 -7.16 8.24 13.11
C THR A 22 -6.24 7.03 13.23
N LEU A 23 -5.01 7.12 12.73
CA LEU A 23 -3.97 6.09 12.91
C LEU A 23 -3.31 6.15 14.30
N LYS A 24 -3.46 7.25 15.03
CA LYS A 24 -2.89 7.40 16.39
C LYS A 24 -3.50 6.48 17.44
N HIS A 25 -4.58 5.76 17.12
CA HIS A 25 -5.30 4.93 18.08
C HIS A 25 -5.21 3.44 17.73
N HIS A 26 -4.01 2.84 17.87
CA HIS A 26 -3.81 1.39 17.93
C HIS A 26 -4.39 0.62 16.71
N PRO A 27 -3.84 0.81 15.50
CA PRO A 27 -4.29 0.08 14.32
C PRO A 27 -4.00 -1.42 14.49
N ALA A 28 -4.88 -2.27 13.96
CA ALA A 28 -4.68 -3.71 13.92
C ALA A 28 -4.13 -4.13 12.54
N LEU A 29 -3.07 -4.93 12.52
CA LEU A 29 -2.59 -5.58 11.32
C LEU A 29 -3.59 -6.67 10.91
N VAL A 30 -3.99 -6.65 9.63
CA VAL A 30 -4.93 -7.63 9.09
C VAL A 30 -4.17 -8.65 8.25
N LEU A 31 -4.27 -9.90 8.67
CA LEU A 31 -3.71 -11.04 7.97
C LEU A 31 -4.81 -11.77 7.19
N ASN A 32 -4.43 -12.34 6.07
CA ASN A 32 -5.25 -13.31 5.36
C ASN A 32 -5.29 -14.64 6.12
N ALA A 33 -6.16 -15.58 5.75
CA ALA A 33 -6.28 -16.89 6.37
C ALA A 33 -4.99 -17.75 6.28
N ASP A 34 -4.03 -17.37 5.46
CA ASP A 34 -2.68 -17.97 5.39
C ASP A 34 -1.66 -17.27 6.30
N TYR A 35 -2.11 -16.42 7.21
CA TYR A 35 -1.29 -15.64 8.15
C TYR A 35 -0.33 -14.65 7.48
N ARG A 36 -0.51 -14.34 6.20
CA ARG A 36 0.24 -13.29 5.49
C ARG A 36 -0.55 -11.99 5.50
N PRO A 37 0.09 -10.83 5.61
CA PRO A 37 -0.60 -9.56 5.42
C PRO A 37 -1.35 -9.52 4.09
N LEU A 38 -2.58 -8.99 4.08
CA LEU A 38 -3.34 -8.79 2.84
C LEU A 38 -2.60 -7.90 1.86
N SER A 39 -1.85 -6.92 2.38
CA SER A 39 -0.94 -6.08 1.63
C SER A 39 0.24 -5.69 2.50
N TYR A 40 1.45 -5.75 1.93
CA TYR A 40 2.66 -5.26 2.60
C TYR A 40 2.83 -3.76 2.41
N TYR A 41 2.28 -3.21 1.32
CA TYR A 41 2.42 -1.80 1.08
C TYR A 41 1.30 -1.26 0.15
N PRO A 42 0.47 -0.32 0.62
CA PRO A 42 0.37 0.08 2.02
C PRO A 42 0.04 -1.13 2.90
N LEU A 43 0.54 -1.11 4.12
CA LEU A 43 0.28 -2.19 5.06
C LEU A 43 -1.23 -2.30 5.33
N SER A 44 -1.76 -3.52 5.35
CA SER A 44 -3.18 -3.76 5.61
C SER A 44 -3.51 -3.52 7.08
N LEU A 45 -3.93 -2.31 7.40
CA LEU A 45 -4.28 -1.90 8.75
C LEU A 45 -5.76 -1.54 8.85
N TRP A 46 -6.41 -2.01 9.91
CA TRP A 46 -7.74 -1.56 10.30
C TRP A 46 -7.64 -0.68 11.55
N CYS A 47 -8.60 0.22 11.73
CA CYS A 47 -8.76 0.86 13.02
C CYS A 47 -9.20 -0.18 14.06
N TRP A 48 -8.85 0.02 15.32
CA TRP A 48 -9.17 -0.93 16.38
C TRP A 48 -10.68 -1.21 16.50
N GLN A 49 -11.54 -0.21 16.23
CA GLN A 49 -12.99 -0.36 16.26
C GLN A 49 -13.49 -1.36 15.22
N ASP A 50 -12.95 -1.27 13.98
CA ASP A 50 -13.30 -2.21 12.92
C ASP A 50 -12.78 -3.62 13.24
N ALA A 51 -11.58 -3.74 13.82
CA ALA A 51 -11.02 -5.03 14.24
C ALA A 51 -11.86 -5.69 15.36
N VAL A 52 -12.25 -4.93 16.39
CA VAL A 52 -13.13 -5.42 17.46
C VAL A 52 -14.49 -5.82 16.91
N LYS A 53 -15.09 -5.00 16.04
CA LYS A 53 -16.37 -5.31 15.39
C LYS A 53 -16.30 -6.60 14.57
N ALA A 54 -15.23 -6.77 13.79
CA ALA A 54 -15.05 -7.97 12.96
C ALA A 54 -14.84 -9.22 13.83
N ALA A 55 -14.12 -9.10 14.95
CA ALA A 55 -13.95 -10.19 15.91
C ALA A 55 -15.28 -10.57 16.57
N TYR A 56 -16.09 -9.60 16.99
CA TYR A 56 -17.42 -9.84 17.55
C TYR A 56 -18.38 -10.50 16.55
N MET A 57 -18.24 -10.18 15.25
CA MET A 57 -19.02 -10.79 14.17
C MET A 57 -18.42 -12.13 13.70
N GLU A 58 -17.43 -12.67 14.41
CA GLU A 58 -16.75 -13.94 14.11
C GLU A 58 -16.15 -14.01 12.68
N ARG A 59 -15.83 -12.88 12.10
CA ARG A 59 -15.20 -12.79 10.77
C ARG A 59 -13.69 -12.90 10.80
N VAL A 60 -13.08 -12.61 11.95
CA VAL A 60 -11.65 -12.69 12.19
C VAL A 60 -11.36 -13.36 13.52
N ASP A 61 -10.18 -13.95 13.64
CA ASP A 61 -9.62 -14.37 14.92
C ASP A 61 -8.55 -13.38 15.38
N ILE A 62 -8.47 -13.14 16.68
CA ILE A 62 -7.48 -12.25 17.29
C ILE A 62 -6.22 -13.05 17.54
N VAL A 63 -5.11 -12.66 16.90
CA VAL A 63 -3.81 -13.33 17.05
C VAL A 63 -2.97 -12.66 18.11
N ALA A 64 -2.94 -11.33 18.15
CA ALA A 64 -2.23 -10.54 19.15
C ALA A 64 -3.04 -9.31 19.58
N GLN A 65 -2.73 -8.80 20.77
CA GLN A 65 -3.45 -7.68 21.39
C GLN A 65 -2.46 -6.68 21.97
N TYR A 66 -2.82 -5.40 21.92
CA TYR A 66 -2.14 -4.36 22.70
C TYR A 66 -2.38 -4.55 24.20
N ASP A 67 -1.46 -4.09 25.03
CA ASP A 67 -1.69 -4.04 26.48
C ASP A 67 -2.52 -2.80 26.85
N LYS A 68 -3.63 -2.63 26.15
CA LYS A 68 -4.60 -1.54 26.37
C LYS A 68 -6.01 -2.06 26.22
N PHE A 69 -6.89 -1.45 27.00
CA PHE A 69 -8.29 -1.84 27.09
C PHE A 69 -9.21 -0.70 26.64
N VAL A 70 -10.29 -1.07 25.99
CA VAL A 70 -11.46 -0.21 25.82
C VAL A 70 -12.60 -0.71 26.68
N HIS A 71 -13.38 0.21 27.19
CA HIS A 71 -14.49 -0.08 28.09
C HIS A 71 -15.80 0.32 27.40
N SER A 72 -16.77 -0.54 27.52
CA SER A 72 -18.19 -0.25 27.30
C SER A 72 -18.86 -0.37 28.68
N PRO A 73 -20.10 0.09 28.86
CA PRO A 73 -20.81 -0.03 30.16
C PRO A 73 -20.83 -1.46 30.73
N THR A 74 -20.80 -2.46 29.86
CA THR A 74 -20.95 -3.88 30.24
C THR A 74 -19.73 -4.74 29.94
N ILE A 75 -18.79 -4.29 29.11
CA ILE A 75 -17.69 -5.14 28.61
C ILE A 75 -16.37 -4.36 28.62
N LYS A 76 -15.31 -5.05 29.07
CA LYS A 76 -13.91 -4.61 28.96
C LYS A 76 -13.21 -5.48 27.92
N ILE A 77 -12.67 -4.86 26.87
CA ILE A 77 -12.04 -5.58 25.74
C ILE A 77 -10.60 -5.09 25.57
N LYS A 78 -9.65 -6.03 25.43
CA LYS A 78 -8.29 -5.73 25.00
C LYS A 78 -8.30 -5.36 23.51
N ILE A 79 -7.58 -4.31 23.15
CA ILE A 79 -7.51 -3.85 21.74
C ILE A 79 -6.72 -4.84 20.90
N PRO A 80 -7.28 -5.40 19.80
CA PRO A 80 -6.52 -6.26 18.90
C PRO A 80 -5.39 -5.49 18.22
N SER A 81 -4.19 -6.09 18.16
CA SER A 81 -3.05 -5.57 17.39
C SER A 81 -2.81 -6.35 16.09
N VAL A 82 -3.18 -7.64 16.07
CA VAL A 82 -3.14 -8.49 14.89
C VAL A 82 -4.42 -9.31 14.83
N VAL A 83 -5.06 -9.32 13.67
CA VAL A 83 -6.24 -10.14 13.36
C VAL A 83 -6.02 -10.93 12.08
N VAL A 84 -6.55 -12.16 12.03
CA VAL A 84 -6.51 -13.03 10.85
C VAL A 84 -7.92 -13.25 10.32
N LEU A 85 -8.11 -13.14 9.03
CA LEU A 85 -9.39 -13.43 8.37
C LEU A 85 -9.68 -14.93 8.43
N LYS A 86 -10.92 -15.31 8.72
CA LYS A 86 -11.35 -16.73 8.65
C LYS A 86 -11.47 -17.21 7.21
N ASP A 87 -11.93 -16.34 6.32
CA ASP A 87 -12.05 -16.65 4.91
C ASP A 87 -10.83 -16.19 4.12
N TYR A 88 -10.30 -17.06 3.26
CA TYR A 88 -9.16 -16.71 2.42
C TYR A 88 -9.56 -15.74 1.31
N VAL A 89 -8.95 -14.58 1.31
CA VAL A 89 -9.10 -13.58 0.25
C VAL A 89 -8.02 -13.80 -0.81
N LYS A 90 -8.44 -14.11 -2.04
CA LYS A 90 -7.51 -14.27 -3.15
C LYS A 90 -6.84 -12.92 -3.47
N PRO A 91 -5.50 -12.86 -3.48
CA PRO A 91 -4.80 -11.65 -3.92
C PRO A 91 -5.23 -11.26 -5.34
N GLN A 92 -5.43 -9.98 -5.56
CA GLN A 92 -5.76 -9.51 -6.91
C GLN A 92 -4.60 -9.79 -7.86
N LYS A 93 -4.89 -10.47 -8.98
CA LYS A 93 -3.89 -10.78 -10.00
C LYS A 93 -3.41 -9.53 -10.75
N SER A 94 -4.26 -8.53 -10.89
CA SER A 94 -3.95 -7.28 -11.58
C SER A 94 -3.66 -6.18 -10.58
N VAL A 95 -2.58 -5.46 -10.83
CA VAL A 95 -2.21 -4.29 -10.02
C VAL A 95 -2.98 -3.08 -10.53
N ALA A 96 -3.71 -2.41 -9.63
CA ALA A 96 -4.41 -1.18 -9.95
C ALA A 96 -3.41 -0.07 -10.34
N PHE A 97 -3.73 0.68 -11.40
CA PHE A 97 -2.92 1.81 -11.83
C PHE A 97 -3.21 3.02 -10.93
N THR A 98 -2.52 3.11 -9.81
CA THR A 98 -2.61 4.23 -8.87
C THR A 98 -1.29 5.01 -8.84
N ARG A 99 -1.36 6.28 -8.42
CA ARG A 99 -0.16 7.11 -8.22
C ARG A 99 0.84 6.43 -7.28
N PHE A 100 0.33 5.84 -6.23
CA PHE A 100 1.12 5.14 -5.23
C PHE A 100 1.85 3.92 -5.81
N ASN A 101 1.12 3.02 -6.49
CA ASN A 101 1.70 1.83 -7.12
C ASN A 101 2.70 2.19 -8.22
N LEU A 102 2.48 3.32 -8.92
CA LEU A 102 3.43 3.86 -9.88
C LEU A 102 4.75 4.27 -9.20
N PHE A 103 4.65 5.03 -8.11
CA PHE A 103 5.84 5.46 -7.38
C PHE A 103 6.57 4.28 -6.73
N LEU A 104 5.84 3.30 -6.20
CA LEU A 104 6.43 2.09 -5.67
C LEU A 104 7.18 1.29 -6.74
N ARG A 105 6.58 1.09 -7.94
CA ARG A 105 7.25 0.46 -9.07
C ARG A 105 8.57 1.16 -9.43
N ASP A 106 8.57 2.48 -9.36
CA ASP A 106 9.73 3.32 -9.67
C ASP A 106 10.63 3.57 -8.47
N GLU A 107 10.42 2.84 -7.37
CA GLU A 107 11.20 2.88 -6.13
C GLU A 107 11.27 4.29 -5.51
N PHE A 108 10.19 5.07 -5.65
CA PHE A 108 10.13 6.49 -5.23
C PHE A 108 11.31 7.31 -5.77
N ARG A 109 11.67 7.11 -7.04
CA ARG A 109 12.77 7.82 -7.73
C ARG A 109 12.32 8.33 -9.09
N CYS A 110 12.79 9.52 -9.42
CA CYS A 110 12.66 10.05 -10.78
C CYS A 110 13.31 9.10 -11.79
N GLN A 111 12.56 8.67 -12.81
CA GLN A 111 13.07 7.74 -13.82
C GLN A 111 13.98 8.42 -14.86
N TYR A 112 14.18 9.72 -14.77
CA TYR A 112 15.15 10.48 -15.59
C TYR A 112 16.48 10.70 -14.86
N CYS A 113 16.47 11.28 -13.65
CA CYS A 113 17.70 11.67 -12.94
C CYS A 113 17.97 10.87 -11.66
N GLY A 114 17.00 10.08 -11.16
CA GLY A 114 17.14 9.31 -9.92
C GLY A 114 16.82 10.07 -8.63
N ASN A 115 16.52 11.36 -8.68
CA ASN A 115 16.16 12.17 -7.52
C ASN A 115 14.87 11.63 -6.86
N ARG A 116 14.75 11.78 -5.54
CA ARG A 116 13.59 11.36 -4.73
C ARG A 116 12.70 12.52 -4.29
N ALA A 117 13.15 13.75 -4.43
CA ALA A 117 12.39 14.93 -4.01
C ALA A 117 11.34 15.33 -5.04
N GLU A 118 10.23 15.88 -4.57
CA GLU A 118 9.15 16.47 -5.36
C GLU A 118 8.66 15.60 -6.54
N LEU A 119 8.38 14.33 -6.24
CA LEU A 119 7.95 13.40 -7.27
C LEU A 119 6.54 13.68 -7.75
N THR A 120 6.44 13.75 -9.06
CA THR A 120 5.21 13.81 -9.86
C THR A 120 5.18 12.61 -10.80
N PHE A 121 4.14 12.49 -11.62
CA PHE A 121 4.13 11.52 -12.71
C PHE A 121 4.21 12.25 -14.06
N ASP A 122 4.86 11.63 -15.01
CA ASP A 122 5.02 12.16 -16.37
C ASP A 122 4.70 11.10 -17.43
N HIS A 123 4.13 11.55 -18.54
CA HIS A 123 3.88 10.71 -19.70
C HIS A 123 5.11 10.67 -20.62
N VAL A 124 5.73 9.51 -20.77
CA VAL A 124 6.91 9.32 -21.64
C VAL A 124 6.63 9.80 -23.04
N ILE A 125 5.53 9.32 -23.65
CA ILE A 125 4.93 9.88 -24.86
C ILE A 125 3.91 10.91 -24.40
N PRO A 126 4.07 12.19 -24.72
CA PRO A 126 3.16 13.24 -24.29
C PRO A 126 1.71 12.99 -24.74
N ARG A 127 0.74 13.38 -23.92
CA ARG A 127 -0.68 13.27 -24.27
C ARG A 127 -1.01 13.99 -25.58
N ALA A 128 -0.39 15.15 -25.82
CA ALA A 128 -0.53 15.90 -27.07
C ALA A 128 0.00 15.14 -28.31
N SER A 129 0.85 14.11 -28.10
CA SER A 129 1.37 13.22 -29.13
C SER A 129 0.69 11.86 -29.16
N GLY A 130 -0.52 11.73 -28.56
CA GLY A 130 -1.27 10.48 -28.50
C GLY A 130 -0.88 9.54 -27.36
N GLY A 131 -0.06 9.97 -26.41
CA GLY A 131 0.32 9.16 -25.26
C GLY A 131 -0.86 8.90 -24.33
N THR A 132 -1.04 7.64 -23.92
CA THR A 132 -2.11 7.20 -23.01
C THR A 132 -1.62 7.11 -21.57
N THR A 133 -2.55 7.22 -20.61
CA THR A 133 -2.27 7.05 -19.19
C THR A 133 -2.31 5.57 -18.84
N ARG A 134 -1.18 4.88 -19.01
CA ARG A 134 -1.00 3.44 -18.79
C ARG A 134 0.35 3.14 -18.17
N TRP A 135 0.51 1.93 -17.67
CA TRP A 135 1.73 1.43 -17.03
C TRP A 135 2.98 1.56 -17.90
N ASP A 136 2.84 1.40 -19.22
CA ASP A 136 3.92 1.41 -20.22
C ASP A 136 4.29 2.82 -20.69
N ASN A 137 3.49 3.82 -20.32
CA ASN A 137 3.71 5.21 -20.75
C ASN A 137 3.85 6.22 -19.61
N VAL A 138 3.61 5.85 -18.36
CA VAL A 138 3.70 6.80 -17.23
C VAL A 138 4.82 6.39 -16.30
N VAL A 139 5.63 7.37 -15.87
CA VAL A 139 6.76 7.18 -14.95
C VAL A 139 6.78 8.22 -13.84
N ALA A 140 7.45 7.89 -12.73
CA ALA A 140 7.76 8.86 -11.70
C ALA A 140 8.83 9.84 -12.23
N ALA A 141 8.58 11.13 -12.06
CA ALA A 141 9.51 12.19 -12.47
C ALA A 141 9.57 13.26 -11.38
N CYS A 142 10.75 13.79 -11.08
CA CYS A 142 10.82 14.96 -10.21
C CYS A 142 10.33 16.21 -10.95
N SER A 143 9.85 17.20 -10.21
CA SER A 143 9.30 18.45 -10.76
C SER A 143 10.23 19.11 -11.77
N PRO A 144 11.55 19.26 -11.52
CA PRO A 144 12.47 19.85 -12.50
C PRO A 144 12.57 19.06 -13.82
N CYS A 145 12.66 17.73 -13.76
CA CYS A 145 12.72 16.91 -14.98
C CYS A 145 11.40 16.93 -15.75
N ASN A 146 10.27 16.91 -15.04
CA ASN A 146 8.94 16.98 -15.66
C ASN A 146 8.73 18.32 -16.38
N LEU A 147 9.10 19.44 -15.75
CA LEU A 147 9.05 20.78 -16.35
C LEU A 147 9.98 20.88 -17.57
N ARG A 148 11.22 20.38 -17.46
CA ARG A 148 12.18 20.36 -18.57
C ARG A 148 11.64 19.58 -19.78
N LYS A 149 10.98 18.45 -19.52
CA LYS A 149 10.39 17.63 -20.57
C LYS A 149 9.17 18.31 -21.19
N GLY A 150 8.23 18.77 -20.38
CA GLY A 150 6.98 19.35 -20.87
C GLY A 150 6.29 18.44 -21.89
N SER A 151 5.84 19.01 -23.01
CA SER A 151 5.21 18.27 -24.10
C SER A 151 6.20 17.71 -25.14
N LYS A 152 7.51 17.76 -24.88
CA LYS A 152 8.54 17.27 -25.81
C LYS A 152 8.72 15.76 -25.73
N SER A 153 9.18 15.13 -26.81
CA SER A 153 9.70 13.75 -26.73
C SER A 153 10.98 13.69 -25.89
N LEU A 154 11.33 12.50 -25.38
CA LEU A 154 12.54 12.32 -24.56
C LEU A 154 13.80 12.82 -25.27
N GLY A 155 13.96 12.49 -26.57
CA GLY A 155 15.11 12.93 -27.34
C GLY A 155 15.19 14.47 -27.48
N ARG A 156 14.06 15.14 -27.72
CA ARG A 156 14.03 16.62 -27.79
C ARG A 156 14.27 17.29 -26.43
N ALA A 157 13.93 16.60 -25.34
CA ALA A 157 14.18 17.10 -24.00
C ALA A 157 15.59 16.78 -23.47
N GLY A 158 16.37 15.97 -24.20
CA GLY A 158 17.66 15.45 -23.74
C GLY A 158 17.54 14.61 -22.48
N LEU A 159 16.46 13.79 -22.37
CA LEU A 159 16.19 12.93 -21.23
C LEU A 159 16.23 11.47 -21.67
N HIS A 160 16.71 10.62 -20.76
CA HIS A 160 16.74 9.18 -20.95
C HIS A 160 16.04 8.49 -19.79
N LEU A 161 15.35 7.39 -20.08
CA LEU A 161 14.73 6.55 -19.05
C LEU A 161 15.79 5.65 -18.41
N ARG A 162 15.79 5.57 -17.11
CA ARG A 162 16.60 4.62 -16.34
C ARG A 162 16.11 3.18 -16.54
N ARG A 163 14.80 3.00 -16.63
CA ARG A 163 14.13 1.72 -16.91
C ARG A 163 12.96 1.95 -17.85
N LYS A 164 12.72 1.00 -18.76
CA LYS A 164 11.52 1.01 -19.60
C LYS A 164 10.29 0.76 -18.72
N PRO A 165 9.27 1.63 -18.74
CA PRO A 165 8.08 1.44 -17.94
C PRO A 165 7.31 0.21 -18.42
N ARG A 166 6.82 -0.59 -17.46
CA ARG A 166 5.96 -1.75 -17.70
C ARG A 166 5.00 -1.93 -16.53
N GLN A 167 3.95 -2.69 -16.76
CA GLN A 167 3.07 -3.09 -15.68
C GLN A 167 3.81 -4.05 -14.74
N PRO A 168 3.85 -3.76 -13.43
CA PRO A 168 4.41 -4.69 -12.46
C PRO A 168 3.40 -5.80 -12.15
N THR A 169 3.89 -6.94 -11.72
CA THR A 169 3.05 -7.98 -11.13
C THR A 169 2.78 -7.69 -9.64
N ALA A 170 1.71 -8.25 -9.08
CA ALA A 170 1.41 -8.06 -7.66
C ALA A 170 2.55 -8.56 -6.75
N PRO A 171 3.18 -9.74 -6.97
CA PRO A 171 4.33 -10.16 -6.18
C PRO A 171 5.53 -9.21 -6.28
N GLU A 172 5.81 -8.65 -7.48
CA GLU A 172 6.89 -7.66 -7.62
C GLU A 172 6.65 -6.41 -6.78
N LEU A 173 5.43 -5.87 -6.79
CA LEU A 173 5.11 -4.71 -5.95
C LEU A 173 5.17 -5.03 -4.46
N GLN A 174 4.73 -6.21 -4.04
CA GLN A 174 4.84 -6.64 -2.65
C GLN A 174 6.31 -6.73 -2.21
N ASN A 175 7.17 -7.33 -3.02
CA ASN A 175 8.61 -7.42 -2.74
C ASN A 175 9.28 -6.03 -2.72
N LEU A 176 8.88 -5.13 -3.62
CA LEU A 176 9.35 -3.74 -3.56
C LEU A 176 8.83 -3.03 -2.30
N GLY A 177 7.58 -3.29 -1.91
CA GLY A 177 6.96 -2.70 -0.72
C GLY A 177 7.72 -3.04 0.56
N ARG A 178 8.25 -4.24 0.69
CA ARG A 178 9.07 -4.66 1.85
C ARG A 178 10.32 -3.80 2.05
N LYS A 179 10.88 -3.23 0.97
CA LYS A 179 12.04 -2.31 1.04
C LYS A 179 11.69 -0.92 1.57
N PHE A 180 10.41 -0.63 1.72
CA PHE A 180 9.90 0.66 2.16
C PHE A 180 8.92 0.45 3.33
N PRO A 181 9.39 -0.03 4.49
CA PRO A 181 8.52 -0.27 5.65
C PRO A 181 7.85 1.04 6.09
N PRO A 182 6.63 0.98 6.62
CA PRO A 182 5.98 2.16 7.18
C PRO A 182 6.81 2.71 8.35
N ASN A 183 6.70 4.02 8.60
CA ASN A 183 7.44 4.71 9.66
C ASN A 183 7.09 4.21 11.08
N TYR A 184 5.98 3.50 11.23
CA TYR A 184 5.54 2.91 12.49
C TYR A 184 5.25 1.44 12.28
N LEU A 185 5.99 0.60 12.98
CA LEU A 185 5.74 -0.84 13.09
C LEU A 185 5.60 -1.16 14.57
N HIS A 186 4.56 -1.87 14.94
CA HIS A 186 4.40 -2.38 16.30
C HIS A 186 5.12 -3.72 16.42
N ASP A 187 5.74 -3.98 17.58
CA ASP A 187 6.55 -5.19 17.81
C ASP A 187 5.77 -6.48 17.51
N SER A 188 4.48 -6.53 17.89
CA SER A 188 3.61 -7.68 17.62
C SER A 188 3.37 -7.97 16.12
N TRP A 189 3.79 -7.08 15.22
CA TRP A 189 3.64 -7.26 13.76
C TRP A 189 4.89 -7.83 13.11
N MET A 190 6.02 -7.75 13.79
CA MET A 190 7.34 -8.08 13.21
C MET A 190 7.39 -9.52 12.70
N ASP A 191 6.88 -10.47 13.47
CA ASP A 191 6.88 -11.89 13.11
C ASP A 191 6.07 -12.18 11.84
N PHE A 192 5.04 -11.36 11.55
CA PHE A 192 4.18 -11.53 10.37
C PHE A 192 4.68 -10.77 9.13
N LEU A 193 5.53 -9.77 9.32
CA LEU A 193 6.06 -8.95 8.22
C LEU A 193 7.37 -9.51 7.67
N TYR A 194 8.18 -10.16 8.52
CA TYR A 194 9.53 -10.60 8.19
C TYR A 194 9.73 -12.11 8.37
N TRP A 195 8.67 -12.88 8.54
CA TRP A 195 8.74 -14.32 8.82
C TRP A 195 9.46 -15.13 7.72
N ASP A 196 9.53 -14.65 6.48
CA ASP A 196 10.18 -15.27 5.33
C ASP A 196 11.51 -14.56 4.94
N SER A 197 12.05 -13.71 5.82
CA SER A 197 13.40 -13.15 5.64
C SER A 197 14.44 -14.23 5.86
N GLU A 198 15.47 -14.27 5.01
CA GLU A 198 16.62 -15.14 5.24
C GLU A 198 17.25 -14.77 6.58
N LEU A 199 17.51 -15.78 7.40
CA LEU A 199 18.26 -15.58 8.64
C LEU A 199 19.71 -15.31 8.24
N ASP A 200 20.26 -14.18 8.64
CA ASP A 200 21.68 -13.87 8.49
C ASP A 200 22.46 -14.95 9.28
N ALA A 201 23.32 -15.69 8.54
CA ALA A 201 24.14 -16.79 9.08
C ALA A 201 25.39 -16.24 9.77
#